data_a934322063fa345a71c9cae982aabc6b
#
_entry.id   a934322063fa345a71c9cae982aabc6b
#
_cell.length_a   1.000
_cell.length_b   1.000
_cell.length_c   1.000
_cell.angle_alpha   90.00
_cell.angle_beta   90.00
_cell.angle_gamma   90.00
#
_symmetry.space_group_name_H-M   'P 1'
#
loop_
_entity.id
_entity.type
_entity.pdbx_description
1 polymer ?
#
loop_
_entity_poly.entity_id
_entity_poly.type
_entity_poly.pdbx_seq_one_letter_code
_entity_poly.pdbx_strand_id
1 'polypeptide(L)'
;TMMWASKLDQILDEWEPSEDIDRKGVFITFYEPFLFYARAKLEQELQRLIRTYSKDSFLDISEVVRSIIENLYTKLYLLSIRTLVSEMHIANVTDQLKGESSEERYQYFVDAFLKDKEHLRELFQIYPVLARLMVETVERVIATHLESIERFLIDLDDIRTTFVGDFSYLTKVEAGAGDTHQEGRSVSVFTFASGDRLVYKPRSMAIDEHYNDFITWINEKGFSYKLSFAKVLNRDTYGWQEFISARECESREEIQRFYYRQGGYIAILYLF
;
A
#
# COMPACT_ATOMS: atom_id res chain seq x y z
N THR A 1 -24.28 5.44 18.04
CA THR A 1 -23.88 5.71 16.63
C THR A 1 -22.73 4.77 16.30
N MET A 2 -22.79 4.11 15.16
CA MET A 2 -21.68 3.23 14.73
C MET A 2 -20.46 4.11 14.43
N MET A 3 -19.29 3.73 14.95
CA MET A 3 -18.06 4.52 14.86
C MET A 3 -17.68 4.93 13.42
N TRP A 4 -17.89 4.04 12.44
CA TRP A 4 -17.64 4.33 11.03
C TRP A 4 -18.59 5.37 10.44
N ALA A 5 -19.86 5.45 10.90
CA ALA A 5 -20.82 6.41 10.39
C ALA A 5 -20.45 7.86 10.80
N SER A 6 -20.09 8.06 12.07
CA SER A 6 -19.59 9.37 12.52
C SER A 6 -18.30 9.77 11.79
N LYS A 7 -17.45 8.79 11.42
CA LYS A 7 -16.25 9.04 10.64
C LYS A 7 -16.58 9.42 9.20
N LEU A 8 -17.57 8.78 8.59
CA LEU A 8 -18.05 9.15 7.25
C LEU A 8 -18.56 10.60 7.24
N ASP A 9 -19.39 10.96 8.23
CA ASP A 9 -19.87 12.33 8.35
C ASP A 9 -18.72 13.33 8.45
N GLN A 10 -17.72 13.05 9.28
CA GLN A 10 -16.51 13.87 9.37
C GLN A 10 -15.80 14.02 8.02
N ILE A 11 -15.57 12.91 7.29
CA ILE A 11 -14.89 12.89 5.98
C ILE A 11 -15.65 13.78 4.97
N LEU A 12 -16.97 13.68 4.94
CA LEU A 12 -17.80 14.47 4.02
C LEU A 12 -17.89 15.95 4.43
N ASP A 13 -17.95 16.24 5.73
CA ASP A 13 -18.04 17.61 6.24
C ASP A 13 -16.75 18.39 6.00
N GLU A 14 -15.59 17.77 6.23
CA GLU A 14 -14.29 18.40 6.05
C GLU A 14 -13.88 18.58 4.58
N TRP A 15 -14.52 17.86 3.65
CA TRP A 15 -14.22 17.97 2.23
C TRP A 15 -14.91 19.17 1.58
N GLU A 16 -14.16 19.93 0.78
CA GLU A 16 -14.69 20.94 -0.13
C GLU A 16 -14.31 20.56 -1.56
N PRO A 17 -15.32 20.46 -2.49
CA PRO A 17 -15.05 20.15 -3.88
C PRO A 17 -14.09 21.17 -4.50
N SER A 18 -12.98 20.70 -5.06
CA SER A 18 -11.98 21.55 -5.72
C SER A 18 -12.19 21.54 -7.23
N GLU A 19 -12.08 22.73 -7.86
CA GLU A 19 -12.06 22.84 -9.32
C GLU A 19 -10.70 22.47 -9.94
N ASP A 20 -9.63 22.49 -9.14
CA ASP A 20 -8.23 22.44 -9.59
C ASP A 20 -7.56 21.05 -9.48
N ILE A 21 -8.31 19.99 -9.22
CA ILE A 21 -7.69 18.66 -9.17
C ILE A 21 -7.47 18.15 -10.60
N ASP A 22 -6.22 17.78 -10.91
CA ASP A 22 -5.88 17.01 -12.13
C ASP A 22 -6.66 15.68 -12.10
N ARG A 23 -7.87 15.71 -12.69
CA ARG A 23 -8.91 14.68 -12.59
C ARG A 23 -8.58 13.47 -13.46
N LYS A 24 -7.45 12.84 -13.18
CA LYS A 24 -7.07 11.58 -13.82
C LYS A 24 -7.69 10.41 -13.09
N GLY A 25 -8.72 9.85 -13.65
CA GLY A 25 -9.35 8.63 -13.15
C GLY A 25 -10.87 8.63 -13.28
N VAL A 26 -11.42 7.44 -13.51
CA VAL A 26 -12.87 7.24 -13.61
C VAL A 26 -13.51 7.46 -12.24
N PHE A 27 -14.52 8.31 -12.15
CA PHE A 27 -15.22 8.68 -10.92
C PHE A 27 -14.32 9.25 -9.81
N ILE A 28 -13.18 9.88 -10.15
CA ILE A 28 -12.22 10.39 -9.14
C ILE A 28 -12.89 11.29 -8.09
N THR A 29 -13.85 12.11 -8.50
CA THR A 29 -14.61 13.02 -7.63
C THR A 29 -15.32 12.29 -6.49
N PHE A 30 -15.80 11.06 -6.72
CA PHE A 30 -16.41 10.24 -5.68
C PHE A 30 -15.44 9.88 -4.56
N TYR A 31 -14.16 9.74 -4.89
CA TYR A 31 -13.11 9.36 -3.94
C TYR A 31 -12.44 10.54 -3.26
N GLU A 32 -12.59 11.75 -3.82
CA GLU A 32 -11.94 12.97 -3.31
C GLU A 32 -12.10 13.19 -1.80
N PRO A 33 -13.29 13.05 -1.19
CA PRO A 33 -13.45 13.24 0.26
C PRO A 33 -12.54 12.32 1.07
N PHE A 34 -12.46 11.06 0.68
CA PHE A 34 -11.66 10.02 1.34
C PHE A 34 -10.15 10.25 1.15
N LEU A 35 -9.75 10.62 -0.08
CA LEU A 35 -8.35 10.88 -0.42
C LEU A 35 -7.84 12.16 0.24
N PHE A 36 -8.68 13.21 0.30
CA PHE A 36 -8.37 14.46 0.98
C PHE A 36 -8.15 14.23 2.48
N TYR A 37 -9.10 13.56 3.13
CA TYR A 37 -8.99 13.20 4.54
C TYR A 37 -7.73 12.37 4.82
N ALA A 38 -7.48 11.33 4.04
CA ALA A 38 -6.32 10.47 4.22
C ALA A 38 -4.99 11.23 4.05
N ARG A 39 -4.91 12.12 3.04
CA ARG A 39 -3.74 12.97 2.78
C ARG A 39 -3.45 13.87 3.99
N ALA A 40 -4.44 14.65 4.42
CA ALA A 40 -4.28 15.57 5.54
C ALA A 40 -3.83 14.85 6.81
N LYS A 41 -4.43 13.69 7.09
CA LYS A 41 -4.10 12.87 8.26
C LYS A 41 -2.69 12.29 8.19
N LEU A 42 -2.29 11.76 7.04
CA LEU A 42 -0.94 11.22 6.82
C LEU A 42 0.12 12.31 6.94
N GLU A 43 -0.08 13.47 6.31
CA GLU A 43 0.87 14.59 6.38
C GLU A 43 1.06 15.07 7.82
N GLN A 44 -0.03 15.25 8.55
CA GLN A 44 0.01 15.65 9.96
C GLN A 44 0.77 14.66 10.84
N GLU A 45 0.43 13.37 10.74
CA GLU A 45 1.03 12.34 11.59
C GLU A 45 2.49 12.05 11.21
N LEU A 46 2.84 12.06 9.92
CA LEU A 46 4.23 11.91 9.49
C LEU A 46 5.11 13.06 9.96
N GLN A 47 4.63 14.29 9.89
CA GLN A 47 5.34 15.44 10.48
C GLN A 47 5.55 15.26 11.99
N ARG A 48 4.55 14.75 12.71
CA ARG A 48 4.66 14.43 14.13
C ARG A 48 5.73 13.35 14.39
N LEU A 49 5.72 12.26 13.64
CA LEU A 49 6.69 11.16 13.77
C LEU A 49 8.12 11.65 13.52
N ILE A 50 8.35 12.40 12.44
CA ILE A 50 9.67 12.95 12.10
C ILE A 50 10.23 13.79 13.24
N ARG A 51 9.42 14.68 13.82
CA ARG A 51 9.81 15.50 14.97
C ARG A 51 10.09 14.65 16.22
N THR A 52 9.24 13.65 16.49
CA THR A 52 9.37 12.76 17.65
C THR A 52 10.70 12.01 17.65
N TYR A 53 11.11 11.51 16.47
CA TYR A 53 12.35 10.73 16.33
C TYR A 53 13.56 11.57 15.89
N SER A 54 13.41 12.90 15.72
CA SER A 54 14.46 13.82 15.25
C SER A 54 15.10 13.38 13.94
N LYS A 55 14.27 12.96 12.97
CA LYS A 55 14.67 12.38 11.69
C LYS A 55 14.21 13.24 10.49
N ASP A 56 14.36 14.58 10.57
CA ASP A 56 13.83 15.54 9.58
C ASP A 56 14.34 15.32 8.15
N SER A 57 15.47 14.69 7.96
CA SER A 57 16.12 14.51 6.65
C SER A 57 15.98 13.09 6.08
N PHE A 58 15.09 12.24 6.62
CA PHE A 58 15.03 10.83 6.22
C PHE A 58 13.81 10.46 5.38
N LEU A 59 12.90 11.39 5.14
CA LEU A 59 11.60 11.11 4.53
C LEU A 59 11.13 12.27 3.66
N ASP A 60 10.77 12.00 2.42
CA ASP A 60 9.97 12.90 1.59
C ASP A 60 8.49 12.69 1.88
N ILE A 61 7.93 13.53 2.76
CA ILE A 61 6.52 13.41 3.14
C ILE A 61 5.61 13.48 1.90
N SER A 62 5.88 14.41 0.99
CA SER A 62 5.04 14.64 -0.20
C SER A 62 4.99 13.42 -1.11
N GLU A 63 6.17 12.86 -1.44
CA GLU A 63 6.29 11.69 -2.32
C GLU A 63 5.73 10.42 -1.66
N VAL A 64 6.03 10.20 -0.37
CA VAL A 64 5.51 9.07 0.39
C VAL A 64 3.99 9.13 0.50
N VAL A 65 3.43 10.28 0.88
CA VAL A 65 1.96 10.45 0.95
C VAL A 65 1.34 10.24 -0.42
N ARG A 66 1.91 10.79 -1.49
CA ARG A 66 1.43 10.56 -2.86
C ARG A 66 1.34 9.08 -3.18
N SER A 67 2.38 8.31 -2.90
CA SER A 67 2.39 6.86 -3.17
C SER A 67 1.31 6.09 -2.40
N ILE A 68 1.05 6.49 -1.15
CA ILE A 68 0.01 5.89 -0.32
C ILE A 68 -1.39 6.24 -0.85
N ILE A 69 -1.62 7.49 -1.27
CA ILE A 69 -2.89 7.96 -1.80
C ILE A 69 -3.22 7.28 -3.14
N GLU A 70 -2.24 7.07 -4.03
CA GLU A 70 -2.42 6.31 -5.28
C GLU A 70 -2.85 4.86 -5.01
N ASN A 71 -2.24 4.21 -4.03
CA ASN A 71 -2.64 2.85 -3.60
C ASN A 71 -4.04 2.84 -2.97
N LEU A 72 -4.35 3.83 -2.12
CA LEU A 72 -5.68 3.98 -1.52
C LEU A 72 -6.76 4.17 -2.59
N TYR A 73 -6.53 5.06 -3.58
CA TYR A 73 -7.46 5.24 -4.70
C TYR A 73 -7.78 3.91 -5.38
N THR A 74 -6.77 3.11 -5.71
CA THR A 74 -6.96 1.81 -6.35
C THR A 74 -7.83 0.87 -5.50
N LYS A 75 -7.64 0.84 -4.19
CA LYS A 75 -8.45 0.02 -3.27
C LYS A 75 -9.91 0.49 -3.22
N LEU A 76 -10.14 1.79 -3.09
CA LEU A 76 -11.47 2.37 -3.07
C LEU A 76 -12.19 2.17 -4.41
N TYR A 77 -11.49 2.32 -5.52
CA TYR A 77 -12.00 2.06 -6.86
C TYR A 77 -12.51 0.61 -6.99
N LEU A 78 -11.71 -0.38 -6.61
CA LEU A 78 -12.10 -1.79 -6.68
C LEU A 78 -13.32 -2.12 -5.81
N LEU A 79 -13.51 -1.44 -4.69
CA LEU A 79 -14.66 -1.61 -3.81
C LEU A 79 -15.96 -1.07 -4.42
N SER A 80 -15.91 0.03 -5.15
CA SER A 80 -17.12 0.83 -5.47
C SER A 80 -17.47 0.91 -6.95
N ILE A 81 -16.53 0.61 -7.86
CA ILE A 81 -16.73 0.83 -9.30
C ILE A 81 -18.01 0.20 -9.85
N ARG A 82 -18.37 -1.01 -9.41
CA ARG A 82 -19.57 -1.70 -9.85
C ARG A 82 -20.84 -0.98 -9.39
N THR A 83 -20.84 -0.45 -8.17
CA THR A 83 -21.94 0.33 -7.61
C THR A 83 -22.12 1.64 -8.39
N LEU A 84 -21.03 2.38 -8.62
CA LEU A 84 -21.10 3.65 -9.35
C LEU A 84 -21.56 3.48 -10.80
N VAL A 85 -21.10 2.42 -11.48
CA VAL A 85 -21.57 2.10 -12.84
C VAL A 85 -23.06 1.75 -12.83
N SER A 86 -23.55 1.00 -11.82
CA SER A 86 -24.98 0.68 -11.67
C SER A 86 -25.81 1.92 -11.41
N GLU A 87 -25.37 2.81 -10.52
CA GLU A 87 -26.06 4.07 -10.22
C GLU A 87 -26.14 4.98 -11.45
N MET A 88 -25.04 5.13 -12.17
CA MET A 88 -25.04 5.90 -13.42
C MET A 88 -25.98 5.28 -14.46
N HIS A 89 -26.04 3.95 -14.55
CA HIS A 89 -26.98 3.27 -15.45
C HIS A 89 -28.43 3.51 -15.03
N ILE A 90 -28.77 3.42 -13.74
CA ILE A 90 -30.10 3.71 -13.20
C ILE A 90 -30.46 5.14 -13.52
N ALA A 91 -29.62 6.12 -13.25
CA ALA A 91 -29.87 7.52 -13.56
C ALA A 91 -30.08 7.77 -15.06
N ASN A 92 -29.40 7.01 -15.92
CA ASN A 92 -29.59 7.09 -17.37
C ASN A 92 -30.95 6.52 -17.82
N VAL A 93 -31.37 5.34 -17.33
CA VAL A 93 -32.63 4.70 -17.74
C VAL A 93 -33.87 5.37 -17.13
N THR A 94 -33.65 6.15 -16.06
CA THR A 94 -34.71 6.96 -15.41
C THR A 94 -34.74 8.42 -15.89
N ASP A 95 -34.06 8.73 -17.00
CA ASP A 95 -34.00 10.06 -17.63
C ASP A 95 -33.52 11.19 -16.68
N GLN A 96 -32.68 10.87 -15.69
CA GLN A 96 -32.12 11.85 -14.79
C GLN A 96 -30.83 12.50 -15.33
N LEU A 97 -30.17 11.86 -16.32
CA LEU A 97 -28.92 12.39 -16.91
C LEU A 97 -29.24 13.32 -18.09
N LYS A 98 -28.56 14.46 -18.15
CA LYS A 98 -28.59 15.41 -19.24
C LYS A 98 -27.38 15.25 -20.15
N GLY A 99 -27.57 15.41 -21.45
CA GLY A 99 -26.52 15.34 -22.47
C GLY A 99 -26.93 14.46 -23.65
N GLU A 100 -26.44 14.80 -24.83
CA GLU A 100 -26.69 14.06 -26.07
C GLU A 100 -25.71 12.90 -26.26
N SER A 101 -24.45 13.08 -25.83
CA SER A 101 -23.40 12.04 -25.89
C SER A 101 -23.26 11.27 -24.57
N SER A 102 -22.58 10.14 -24.62
CA SER A 102 -22.21 9.35 -23.43
C SER A 102 -21.28 10.12 -22.49
N GLU A 103 -20.36 10.91 -23.07
CA GLU A 103 -19.40 11.74 -22.36
C GLU A 103 -20.11 12.87 -21.60
N GLU A 104 -21.08 13.52 -22.24
CA GLU A 104 -21.87 14.58 -21.60
C GLU A 104 -22.71 14.03 -20.44
N ARG A 105 -23.36 12.87 -20.62
CA ARG A 105 -24.11 12.21 -19.54
C ARG A 105 -23.21 11.77 -18.38
N TYR A 106 -22.01 11.26 -18.69
CA TYR A 106 -21.01 10.93 -17.66
C TYR A 106 -20.59 12.19 -16.90
N GLN A 107 -20.26 13.27 -17.60
CA GLN A 107 -19.86 14.51 -16.94
C GLN A 107 -21.00 15.10 -16.09
N TYR A 108 -22.23 15.04 -16.60
CA TYR A 108 -23.41 15.47 -15.83
C TYR A 108 -23.57 14.61 -14.55
N PHE A 109 -23.40 13.29 -14.65
CA PHE A 109 -23.44 12.42 -13.47
C PHE A 109 -22.38 12.79 -12.42
N VAL A 110 -21.16 13.03 -12.87
CA VAL A 110 -20.07 13.46 -11.96
C VAL A 110 -20.41 14.80 -11.30
N ASP A 111 -20.83 15.79 -12.09
CA ASP A 111 -21.04 17.16 -11.59
C ASP A 111 -22.30 17.30 -10.72
N ALA A 112 -23.38 16.62 -11.06
CA ALA A 112 -24.65 16.76 -10.36
C ALA A 112 -24.83 15.77 -9.20
N PHE A 113 -24.18 14.60 -9.24
CA PHE A 113 -24.38 13.57 -8.22
C PHE A 113 -23.14 13.36 -7.34
N LEU A 114 -21.93 13.38 -7.90
CA LEU A 114 -20.73 13.03 -7.14
C LEU A 114 -20.00 14.22 -6.49
N LYS A 115 -20.32 15.46 -6.88
CA LYS A 115 -19.84 16.68 -6.22
C LYS A 115 -20.76 17.16 -5.09
N ASP A 116 -21.97 16.68 -5.04
CA ASP A 116 -22.95 17.10 -4.05
C ASP A 116 -22.86 16.23 -2.80
N LYS A 117 -22.56 16.85 -1.66
CA LYS A 117 -22.42 16.15 -0.37
C LYS A 117 -23.69 15.44 0.06
N GLU A 118 -24.88 16.01 -0.22
CA GLU A 118 -26.15 15.40 0.16
C GLU A 118 -26.44 14.17 -0.69
N HIS A 119 -26.18 14.23 -2.00
CA HIS A 119 -26.29 13.04 -2.86
C HIS A 119 -25.31 11.94 -2.44
N LEU A 120 -24.09 12.28 -2.03
CA LEU A 120 -23.16 11.28 -1.49
C LEU A 120 -23.67 10.65 -0.19
N ARG A 121 -24.30 11.45 0.71
CA ARG A 121 -24.94 10.91 1.92
C ARG A 121 -26.10 9.98 1.60
N GLU A 122 -26.97 10.37 0.66
CA GLU A 122 -28.08 9.52 0.18
C GLU A 122 -27.56 8.21 -0.41
N LEU A 123 -26.53 8.26 -1.26
CA LEU A 123 -25.89 7.08 -1.82
C LEU A 123 -25.35 6.15 -0.72
N PHE A 124 -24.66 6.69 0.28
CA PHE A 124 -24.13 5.89 1.38
C PHE A 124 -25.20 5.38 2.35
N GLN A 125 -26.38 6.01 2.41
CA GLN A 125 -27.54 5.46 3.10
C GLN A 125 -28.14 4.25 2.36
N ILE A 126 -28.17 4.31 1.01
CA ILE A 126 -28.61 3.18 0.17
C ILE A 126 -27.59 2.03 0.24
N TYR A 127 -26.29 2.34 0.28
CA TYR A 127 -25.20 1.37 0.30
C TYR A 127 -24.37 1.40 1.61
N PRO A 128 -24.96 1.14 2.79
CA PRO A 128 -24.26 1.31 4.08
C PRO A 128 -23.08 0.35 4.26
N VAL A 129 -23.11 -0.81 3.61
CA VAL A 129 -21.96 -1.75 3.63
C VAL A 129 -20.79 -1.18 2.84
N LEU A 130 -21.04 -0.57 1.68
CA LEU A 130 -20.00 0.11 0.90
C LEU A 130 -19.40 1.26 1.70
N ALA A 131 -20.26 2.12 2.28
CA ALA A 131 -19.84 3.23 3.12
C ALA A 131 -18.88 2.78 4.24
N ARG A 132 -19.28 1.75 4.98
CA ARG A 132 -18.45 1.16 6.04
C ARG A 132 -17.11 0.65 5.51
N LEU A 133 -17.14 -0.15 4.44
CA LEU A 133 -15.92 -0.72 3.86
C LEU A 133 -14.96 0.35 3.37
N MET A 134 -15.47 1.45 2.78
CA MET A 134 -14.63 2.56 2.34
C MET A 134 -13.98 3.27 3.53
N VAL A 135 -14.74 3.62 4.56
CA VAL A 135 -14.19 4.24 5.78
C VAL A 135 -13.16 3.34 6.46
N GLU A 136 -13.49 2.06 6.68
CA GLU A 136 -12.58 1.09 7.31
C GLU A 136 -11.30 0.89 6.47
N THR A 137 -11.40 0.95 5.14
CA THR A 137 -10.23 0.85 4.25
C THR A 137 -9.32 2.07 4.39
N VAL A 138 -9.88 3.27 4.43
CA VAL A 138 -9.12 4.51 4.64
C VAL A 138 -8.38 4.49 5.97
N GLU A 139 -9.10 4.24 7.06
CA GLU A 139 -8.52 4.22 8.42
C GLU A 139 -7.42 3.15 8.53
N ARG A 140 -7.63 1.98 7.94
CA ARG A 140 -6.66 0.89 7.93
C ARG A 140 -5.40 1.23 7.13
N VAL A 141 -5.56 1.83 5.94
CA VAL A 141 -4.42 2.27 5.12
C VAL A 141 -3.59 3.31 5.86
N ILE A 142 -4.23 4.29 6.50
CA ILE A 142 -3.54 5.29 7.31
C ILE A 142 -2.77 4.60 8.44
N ALA A 143 -3.45 3.80 9.25
CA ALA A 143 -2.86 3.17 10.43
C ALA A 143 -1.67 2.25 10.09
N THR A 144 -1.83 1.38 9.06
CA THR A 144 -0.78 0.42 8.70
C THR A 144 0.46 1.08 8.09
N HIS A 145 0.29 2.15 7.32
CA HIS A 145 1.43 2.89 6.78
C HIS A 145 2.15 3.70 7.85
N LEU A 146 1.42 4.38 8.74
CA LEU A 146 2.04 5.09 9.85
C LEU A 146 2.81 4.14 10.78
N GLU A 147 2.23 2.97 11.11
CA GLU A 147 2.90 1.94 11.90
C GLU A 147 4.22 1.48 11.23
N SER A 148 4.18 1.18 9.93
CA SER A 148 5.38 0.69 9.22
C SER A 148 6.46 1.76 9.08
N ILE A 149 6.07 3.03 8.86
CA ILE A 149 7.01 4.15 8.76
C ILE A 149 7.61 4.48 10.14
N GLU A 150 6.80 4.45 11.20
CA GLU A 150 7.30 4.63 12.55
C GLU A 150 8.36 3.57 12.92
N ARG A 151 8.08 2.30 12.61
CA ARG A 151 9.03 1.18 12.79
C ARG A 151 10.31 1.38 11.98
N PHE A 152 10.20 1.91 10.76
CA PHE A 152 11.36 2.26 9.95
C PHE A 152 12.23 3.33 10.63
N LEU A 153 11.63 4.38 11.16
CA LEU A 153 12.35 5.46 11.85
C LEU A 153 13.05 4.95 13.14
N ILE A 154 12.41 4.02 13.86
CA ILE A 154 12.97 3.37 15.05
C ILE A 154 14.19 2.51 14.67
N ASP A 155 14.04 1.69 13.63
CA ASP A 155 15.03 0.66 13.26
C ASP A 155 16.13 1.16 12.30
N LEU A 156 16.12 2.42 11.91
CA LEU A 156 16.95 2.96 10.82
C LEU A 156 18.45 2.66 10.99
N ASP A 157 18.97 2.77 12.20
CA ASP A 157 20.38 2.56 12.46
C ASP A 157 20.77 1.07 12.34
N ASP A 158 19.89 0.17 12.79
CA ASP A 158 20.08 -1.27 12.64
C ASP A 158 19.86 -1.72 11.17
N ILE A 159 18.95 -1.11 10.46
CA ILE A 159 18.74 -1.33 9.01
C ILE A 159 20.04 -1.02 8.26
N ARG A 160 20.66 0.12 8.53
CA ARG A 160 21.91 0.55 7.89
C ARG A 160 23.10 -0.34 8.20
N THR A 161 23.12 -0.95 9.37
CA THR A 161 24.19 -1.88 9.75
C THR A 161 23.97 -3.28 9.20
N THR A 162 22.71 -3.69 9.03
CA THR A 162 22.34 -5.04 8.59
C THR A 162 22.35 -5.18 7.07
N PHE A 163 21.81 -4.20 6.35
CA PHE A 163 21.60 -4.28 4.90
C PHE A 163 22.64 -3.44 4.14
N VAL A 164 22.93 -3.88 2.91
CA VAL A 164 23.78 -3.11 1.98
C VAL A 164 22.87 -2.23 1.13
N GLY A 165 23.09 -0.91 1.17
CA GLY A 165 22.32 0.06 0.41
C GLY A 165 22.33 1.44 1.08
N ASP A 166 21.83 2.44 0.37
CA ASP A 166 21.60 3.77 0.92
C ASP A 166 20.14 3.96 1.31
N PHE A 167 19.86 3.78 2.58
CA PHE A 167 18.54 3.92 3.21
C PHE A 167 18.36 5.29 3.87
N SER A 168 18.99 6.34 3.32
CA SER A 168 19.03 7.65 3.96
C SER A 168 17.77 8.50 3.72
N TYR A 169 17.08 8.32 2.59
CA TYR A 169 15.95 9.18 2.23
C TYR A 169 14.81 8.40 1.56
N LEU A 170 13.76 8.12 2.33
CA LEU A 170 12.59 7.37 1.88
C LEU A 170 11.70 8.24 0.98
N THR A 171 11.36 7.73 -0.20
CA THR A 171 10.54 8.43 -1.20
C THR A 171 9.22 7.73 -1.49
N LYS A 172 9.11 6.40 -1.24
CA LYS A 172 7.92 5.64 -1.59
C LYS A 172 7.69 4.48 -0.64
N VAL A 173 6.42 4.22 -0.32
CA VAL A 173 5.99 3.03 0.42
C VAL A 173 4.83 2.38 -0.33
N GLU A 174 5.04 1.17 -0.84
CA GLU A 174 4.05 0.39 -1.57
C GLU A 174 3.61 -0.81 -0.74
N ALA A 175 2.37 -0.81 -0.29
CA ALA A 175 1.77 -1.94 0.42
C ALA A 175 1.02 -2.86 -0.54
N GLY A 176 0.88 -4.15 -0.16
CA GLY A 176 0.13 -5.12 -0.96
C GLY A 176 0.99 -6.01 -1.85
N ALA A 177 2.30 -6.10 -1.59
CA ALA A 177 3.19 -7.05 -2.28
C ALA A 177 2.94 -8.53 -1.90
N GLY A 178 1.86 -8.83 -1.21
CA GLY A 178 1.42 -10.17 -0.81
C GLY A 178 0.01 -10.15 -0.24
N ASP A 179 -0.46 -11.30 0.24
CA ASP A 179 -1.77 -11.43 0.87
C ASP A 179 -1.91 -10.52 2.10
N THR A 180 -3.10 -9.99 2.29
CA THR A 180 -3.44 -9.21 3.48
C THR A 180 -3.68 -10.15 4.67
N HIS A 181 -2.90 -9.98 5.73
CA HIS A 181 -3.04 -10.71 6.99
C HIS A 181 -3.41 -9.76 8.13
N GLN A 182 -3.93 -10.31 9.23
CA GLN A 182 -4.12 -9.63 10.51
C GLN A 182 -4.49 -8.14 10.40
N GLU A 183 -5.78 -7.86 10.27
CA GLU A 183 -6.33 -6.49 10.23
C GLU A 183 -5.88 -5.63 9.02
N GLY A 184 -5.55 -6.28 7.89
CA GLY A 184 -5.19 -5.59 6.66
C GLY A 184 -3.72 -5.19 6.55
N ARG A 185 -2.86 -5.65 7.46
CA ARG A 185 -1.41 -5.55 7.30
C ARG A 185 -0.95 -6.38 6.12
N SER A 186 -0.09 -5.82 5.29
CA SER A 186 0.50 -6.50 4.15
C SER A 186 2.00 -6.21 4.08
N VAL A 187 2.71 -7.05 3.36
CA VAL A 187 4.10 -6.79 3.01
C VAL A 187 4.19 -5.45 2.28
N SER A 188 5.13 -4.62 2.68
CA SER A 188 5.36 -3.31 2.07
C SER A 188 6.79 -3.19 1.55
N VAL A 189 6.93 -2.55 0.39
CA VAL A 189 8.24 -2.23 -0.21
C VAL A 189 8.52 -0.75 0.02
N PHE A 190 9.62 -0.48 0.67
CA PHE A 190 10.15 0.85 0.92
C PHE A 190 11.19 1.16 -0.17
N THR A 191 11.01 2.26 -0.90
CA THR A 191 11.93 2.70 -1.96
C THR A 191 12.57 4.02 -1.54
N PHE A 192 13.90 4.09 -1.72
CA PHE A 192 14.72 5.23 -1.32
C PHE A 192 15.16 6.05 -2.53
N ALA A 193 15.60 7.28 -2.30
CA ALA A 193 16.06 8.18 -3.36
C ALA A 193 17.26 7.63 -4.15
N SER A 194 18.06 6.77 -3.55
CA SER A 194 19.14 6.01 -4.20
C SER A 194 18.64 5.00 -5.24
N GLY A 195 17.36 4.63 -5.19
CA GLY A 195 16.78 3.50 -5.92
C GLY A 195 16.86 2.18 -5.16
N ASP A 196 17.53 2.14 -3.99
CA ASP A 196 17.53 0.98 -3.12
C ASP A 196 16.13 0.69 -2.58
N ARG A 197 15.88 -0.59 -2.28
CA ARG A 197 14.59 -1.06 -1.77
C ARG A 197 14.76 -1.95 -0.57
N LEU A 198 13.81 -1.87 0.35
CA LEU A 198 13.75 -2.69 1.56
C LEU A 198 12.34 -3.25 1.73
N VAL A 199 12.21 -4.49 2.17
CA VAL A 199 10.91 -5.14 2.39
C VAL A 199 10.57 -5.14 3.87
N TYR A 200 9.42 -4.58 4.21
CA TYR A 200 8.81 -4.67 5.53
C TYR A 200 7.82 -5.83 5.57
N LYS A 201 7.91 -6.67 6.59
CA LYS A 201 6.98 -7.78 6.84
C LYS A 201 6.34 -7.61 8.23
N PRO A 202 5.01 -7.46 8.30
CA PRO A 202 4.28 -7.27 9.57
C PRO A 202 4.06 -8.59 10.32
N ARG A 203 5.08 -9.42 10.42
CA ARG A 203 5.10 -10.69 11.15
C ARG A 203 6.49 -10.99 11.67
N SER A 204 6.59 -11.89 12.63
CA SER A 204 7.88 -12.41 13.08
C SER A 204 8.70 -12.97 11.90
N MET A 205 9.99 -12.65 11.91
CA MET A 205 10.98 -13.16 10.96
C MET A 205 11.88 -14.25 11.57
N ALA A 206 11.51 -14.79 12.73
CA ALA A 206 12.31 -15.81 13.42
C ALA A 206 12.50 -17.08 12.56
N ILE A 207 11.46 -17.50 11.85
CA ILE A 207 11.56 -18.64 10.92
C ILE A 207 12.52 -18.32 9.77
N ASP A 208 12.46 -17.09 9.23
CA ASP A 208 13.36 -16.65 8.17
C ASP A 208 14.83 -16.61 8.64
N GLU A 209 15.12 -16.18 9.89
CA GLU A 209 16.45 -16.22 10.50
C GLU A 209 16.97 -17.67 10.65
N HIS A 210 16.19 -18.54 11.26
CA HIS A 210 16.59 -19.95 11.42
C HIS A 210 16.78 -20.66 10.08
N TYR A 211 15.96 -20.31 9.08
CA TYR A 211 16.17 -20.83 7.73
C TYR A 211 17.50 -20.35 7.13
N ASN A 212 17.85 -19.10 7.31
CA ASN A 212 19.13 -18.55 6.85
C ASN A 212 20.33 -19.23 7.52
N ASP A 213 20.25 -19.48 8.82
CA ASP A 213 21.27 -20.23 9.57
C ASP A 213 21.42 -21.65 9.04
N PHE A 214 20.30 -22.31 8.76
CA PHE A 214 20.28 -23.65 8.20
C PHE A 214 20.87 -23.70 6.77
N ILE A 215 20.54 -22.76 5.90
CA ILE A 215 21.16 -22.64 4.57
C ILE A 215 22.67 -22.38 4.67
N THR A 216 23.08 -21.56 5.61
CA THR A 216 24.49 -21.27 5.87
C THR A 216 25.22 -22.57 6.25
N TRP A 217 24.65 -23.33 7.17
CA TRP A 217 25.20 -24.63 7.58
C TRP A 217 25.31 -25.64 6.40
N ILE A 218 24.27 -25.74 5.54
CA ILE A 218 24.32 -26.59 4.34
C ILE A 218 25.45 -26.16 3.40
N ASN A 219 25.60 -24.88 3.16
CA ASN A 219 26.67 -24.33 2.32
C ASN A 219 28.08 -24.69 2.86
N GLU A 220 28.25 -24.67 4.18
CA GLU A 220 29.48 -25.05 4.85
C GLU A 220 29.79 -26.56 4.73
N LYS A 221 28.76 -27.41 4.56
CA LYS A 221 28.93 -28.86 4.31
C LYS A 221 29.32 -29.20 2.87
N GLY A 222 29.57 -28.22 2.03
CA GLY A 222 30.15 -28.41 0.70
C GLY A 222 29.13 -28.63 -0.41
N PHE A 223 27.93 -28.03 -0.32
CA PHE A 223 26.99 -28.05 -1.42
C PHE A 223 27.62 -27.38 -2.67
N SER A 224 27.54 -28.02 -3.83
CA SER A 224 28.33 -27.65 -5.01
C SER A 224 28.01 -26.23 -5.53
N TYR A 225 26.77 -25.78 -5.44
CA TYR A 225 26.38 -24.41 -5.74
C TYR A 225 25.77 -23.79 -4.49
N LYS A 226 26.48 -22.84 -3.88
CA LYS A 226 25.99 -22.15 -2.69
C LYS A 226 24.56 -21.68 -2.87
N LEU A 227 23.70 -22.05 -1.94
CA LEU A 227 22.35 -21.57 -1.83
C LEU A 227 22.37 -20.15 -1.29
N SER A 228 21.56 -19.27 -1.88
CA SER A 228 21.42 -17.88 -1.45
C SER A 228 20.21 -17.72 -0.54
N PHE A 229 20.24 -16.73 0.31
CA PHE A 229 19.09 -16.32 1.11
C PHE A 229 19.06 -14.79 1.22
N ALA A 230 17.89 -14.23 1.48
CA ALA A 230 17.77 -12.82 1.76
C ALA A 230 18.14 -12.54 3.22
N LYS A 231 18.93 -11.50 3.46
CA LYS A 231 19.17 -11.03 4.82
C LYS A 231 17.87 -10.58 5.47
N VAL A 232 17.75 -10.81 6.77
CA VAL A 232 16.58 -10.38 7.55
C VAL A 232 17.05 -9.68 8.83
N LEU A 233 16.20 -8.76 9.31
CA LEU A 233 16.30 -8.13 10.60
C LEU A 233 14.99 -8.38 11.34
N ASN A 234 14.99 -9.30 12.30
CA ASN A 234 13.81 -9.70 13.06
C ASN A 234 13.56 -8.75 14.23
N ARG A 235 12.27 -8.42 14.46
CA ARG A 235 11.80 -7.60 15.58
C ARG A 235 10.63 -8.28 16.32
N ASP A 236 10.69 -9.59 16.46
CA ASP A 236 9.69 -10.46 17.09
C ASP A 236 8.30 -10.41 16.43
N THR A 237 7.65 -9.25 16.36
CA THR A 237 6.30 -9.07 15.80
C THR A 237 6.29 -8.56 14.36
N TYR A 238 7.42 -8.09 13.85
CA TYR A 238 7.64 -7.63 12.48
C TYR A 238 9.11 -7.80 12.12
N GLY A 239 9.47 -7.46 10.90
CA GLY A 239 10.88 -7.41 10.51
C GLY A 239 11.09 -6.83 9.13
N TRP A 240 12.36 -6.76 8.79
CA TRP A 240 12.87 -6.22 7.54
C TRP A 240 13.61 -7.31 6.78
N GLN A 241 13.50 -7.25 5.47
CA GLN A 241 14.17 -8.18 4.57
C GLN A 241 14.80 -7.43 3.42
N GLU A 242 15.97 -7.89 3.02
CA GLU A 242 16.64 -7.48 1.79
C GLU A 242 15.71 -7.64 0.58
N PHE A 243 15.62 -6.61 -0.26
CA PHE A 243 14.87 -6.71 -1.50
C PHE A 243 15.67 -7.48 -2.55
N ILE A 244 15.10 -8.57 -3.05
CA ILE A 244 15.73 -9.36 -4.10
C ILE A 244 15.18 -8.92 -5.45
N SER A 245 16.04 -8.32 -6.28
CA SER A 245 15.70 -7.96 -7.65
C SER A 245 15.71 -9.19 -8.55
N ALA A 246 14.65 -9.40 -9.29
CA ALA A 246 14.62 -10.37 -10.36
C ALA A 246 15.41 -9.84 -11.56
N ARG A 247 16.20 -10.70 -12.19
CA ARG A 247 16.83 -10.44 -13.48
C ARG A 247 16.70 -11.66 -14.38
N GLU A 248 16.73 -11.45 -15.67
CA GLU A 248 16.77 -12.53 -16.64
C GLU A 248 18.14 -13.22 -16.64
N CYS A 249 18.17 -14.49 -17.01
CA CYS A 249 19.42 -15.21 -17.21
C CYS A 249 20.00 -14.84 -18.59
N GLU A 250 21.29 -14.52 -18.61
CA GLU A 250 21.99 -14.09 -19.84
C GLU A 250 22.67 -15.27 -20.56
N SER A 251 22.85 -16.43 -19.88
CA SER A 251 23.51 -17.61 -20.44
C SER A 251 22.82 -18.91 -20.06
N ARG A 252 23.12 -19.98 -20.82
CA ARG A 252 22.63 -21.32 -20.53
C ARG A 252 23.16 -21.86 -19.20
N GLU A 253 24.38 -21.53 -18.85
CA GLU A 253 25.02 -21.89 -17.59
C GLU A 253 24.32 -21.22 -16.39
N GLU A 254 23.86 -19.98 -16.54
CA GLU A 254 23.04 -19.31 -15.53
C GLU A 254 21.68 -19.98 -15.33
N ILE A 255 21.03 -20.37 -16.42
CA ILE A 255 19.77 -21.13 -16.38
C ILE A 255 19.97 -22.46 -15.64
N GLN A 256 21.02 -23.23 -16.00
CA GLN A 256 21.33 -24.50 -15.33
C GLN A 256 21.60 -24.30 -13.85
N ARG A 257 22.39 -23.31 -13.47
CA ARG A 257 22.70 -22.99 -12.09
C ARG A 257 21.45 -22.56 -11.31
N PHE A 258 20.56 -21.79 -11.93
CA PHE A 258 19.28 -21.41 -11.34
C PHE A 258 18.44 -22.66 -11.00
N TYR A 259 18.20 -23.54 -11.98
CA TYR A 259 17.40 -24.73 -11.75
C TYR A 259 18.07 -25.72 -10.79
N TYR A 260 19.38 -25.81 -10.79
CA TYR A 260 20.10 -26.65 -9.83
C TYR A 260 19.88 -26.15 -8.39
N ARG A 261 19.95 -24.83 -8.17
CA ARG A 261 19.66 -24.21 -6.85
C ARG A 261 18.20 -24.40 -6.46
N GLN A 262 17.27 -24.21 -7.38
CA GLN A 262 15.85 -24.47 -7.12
C GLN A 262 15.60 -25.92 -6.70
N GLY A 263 16.22 -26.88 -7.38
CA GLY A 263 16.17 -28.28 -7.00
C GLY A 263 16.74 -28.53 -5.59
N GLY A 264 17.82 -27.84 -5.22
CA GLY A 264 18.38 -27.88 -3.86
C GLY A 264 17.40 -27.36 -2.81
N TYR A 265 16.75 -26.20 -3.03
CA TYR A 265 15.73 -25.67 -2.11
C TYR A 265 14.53 -26.61 -1.98
N ILE A 266 14.04 -27.17 -3.10
CA ILE A 266 12.93 -28.14 -3.09
C ILE A 266 13.31 -29.40 -2.31
N ALA A 267 14.52 -29.93 -2.50
CA ALA A 267 14.99 -31.10 -1.77
C ALA A 267 15.06 -30.84 -0.26
N ILE A 268 15.54 -29.67 0.14
CA ILE A 268 15.55 -29.25 1.56
C ILE A 268 14.13 -29.22 2.11
N LEU A 269 13.21 -28.54 1.45
CA LEU A 269 11.80 -28.41 1.87
C LEU A 269 11.06 -29.76 1.91
N TYR A 270 11.52 -30.75 1.12
CA TYR A 270 10.94 -32.09 1.10
C TYR A 270 11.46 -32.97 2.24
N LEU A 271 12.69 -32.74 2.70
CA LEU A 271 13.34 -33.56 3.73
C LEU A 271 13.04 -33.08 5.15
N PHE A 272 12.65 -31.83 5.32
CA PHE A 272 12.39 -31.18 6.61
C PHE A 272 11.00 -30.51 6.65
#